data_bdae8261a42e0cf6ac80cbcefdebff49
#
_entry.id   bdae8261a42e0cf6ac80cbcefdebff49
#
_cell.length_a   1.000
_cell.length_b   1.000
_cell.length_c   1.000
_cell.angle_alpha   90.00
_cell.angle_beta   90.00
_cell.angle_gamma   90.00
#
_symmetry.space_group_name_H-M   'P 1'
#
loop_
_entity.id
_entity.type
_entity.pdbx_description
1 polymer ?
#
loop_
_entity_poly.entity_id
_entity_poly.type
_entity_poly.pdbx_seq_one_letter_code
_entity_poly.pdbx_strand_id
1 'polypeptide(L)'
;RQRQMCIRDRYKSANYTFLEKEIIKMIKIDLITGFLGSGKTTFIKKYATYLLQQGMNIGILENDFGAVNVDAMLLQDILGDHCTLEMVAGGCDADCHRRRFKTKLIAMGMCGYDRVLVEPSGIFDMDEFFDALHESPLDRWYEIGNVITIVDADLEQTLSESSRYLLASQVAQAGALLYSHVQEVSSEKLISTKNYVDQSFEILHTEKKPTPSVTIEKNWDDLTDADFKAILSSGYHSADYAKLWFDDKKTYDSLYFMNMDFTEEFLKESCEKILNDPACGKVFRIKGFQKLSDGSWISLNVTHQKTEIQPIPNGQAILIVIGEGLNQASIEGYWGKSNI
;
A
#
# COMPACT_ATOMS: atom_id res chain seq x y z
N ARG A 1 8.89 4.03 65.98
CA ARG A 1 7.99 2.89 65.61
C ARG A 1 6.49 3.33 65.57
N GLN A 2 6.14 4.46 65.02
CA GLN A 2 4.71 4.89 64.92
C GLN A 2 4.46 5.85 63.74
N ARG A 3 5.07 5.69 62.60
CA ARG A 3 4.81 6.53 61.40
C ARG A 3 4.64 5.75 60.08
N GLN A 4 4.36 4.44 60.13
CA GLN A 4 4.11 3.66 58.91
C GLN A 4 2.75 3.00 58.80
N MET A 5 1.78 3.46 59.60
CA MET A 5 0.44 2.85 59.66
C MET A 5 -0.73 3.73 59.15
N CYS A 6 -0.45 4.89 58.55
CA CYS A 6 -1.52 5.81 58.10
C CYS A 6 -1.67 5.97 56.58
N ILE A 7 -0.98 5.22 55.77
CA ILE A 7 -1.12 5.31 54.29
C ILE A 7 -1.99 4.16 53.73
N ARG A 8 -2.16 3.06 54.48
CA ARG A 8 -2.92 1.90 54.02
C ARG A 8 -4.42 1.95 54.23
N ASP A 9 -4.92 2.78 55.10
CA ASP A 9 -6.35 2.85 55.43
C ASP A 9 -7.10 4.05 54.81
N ARG A 10 -6.40 4.92 54.08
CA ARG A 10 -7.03 6.02 53.35
C ARG A 10 -7.50 5.66 51.94
N TYR A 11 -7.18 4.47 51.47
CA TYR A 11 -7.58 3.97 50.14
C TYR A 11 -8.77 3.00 50.17
N LYS A 12 -9.41 2.79 51.34
CA LYS A 12 -10.53 1.86 51.48
C LYS A 12 -11.92 2.50 51.59
N SER A 13 -12.04 3.79 51.45
CA SER A 13 -13.37 4.44 51.53
C SER A 13 -13.61 5.52 50.47
N ALA A 14 -12.89 5.55 49.38
CA ALA A 14 -13.28 6.29 48.20
C ALA A 14 -14.02 5.33 47.28
N ASN A 15 -15.28 5.54 47.17
CA ASN A 15 -16.28 4.91 46.32
C ASN A 15 -15.72 4.37 45.03
N TYR A 16 -15.60 3.06 44.93
CA TYR A 16 -15.52 2.33 43.65
C TYR A 16 -16.91 2.26 43.00
N THR A 17 -17.51 3.40 42.82
CA THR A 17 -18.72 3.59 42.01
C THR A 17 -18.45 4.82 41.16
N PHE A 18 -17.98 4.62 40.02
CA PHE A 18 -17.80 5.47 38.85
C PHE A 18 -16.41 5.24 38.18
N LEU A 19 -16.15 4.01 37.84
CA LEU A 19 -15.50 3.74 36.58
C LEU A 19 -16.60 3.09 35.75
N GLU A 20 -17.45 3.93 35.13
CA GLU A 20 -18.01 3.59 33.86
C GLU A 20 -16.83 3.00 33.06
N LYS A 21 -16.99 1.78 32.58
CA LYS A 21 -16.16 1.27 31.52
C LYS A 21 -16.27 2.31 30.42
N GLU A 22 -15.33 3.24 30.33
CA GLU A 22 -15.06 3.88 29.05
C GLU A 22 -14.89 2.71 28.12
N ILE A 23 -15.87 2.49 27.29
CA ILE A 23 -15.76 1.54 26.17
C ILE A 23 -14.65 2.18 25.36
N ILE A 24 -13.44 1.67 25.54
CA ILE A 24 -12.30 2.10 24.72
C ILE A 24 -12.76 1.83 23.30
N LYS A 25 -13.09 2.90 22.58
CA LYS A 25 -13.50 2.81 21.19
C LYS A 25 -12.31 2.25 20.42
N MET A 26 -12.42 1.01 19.97
CA MET A 26 -11.36 0.41 19.18
C MET A 26 -11.21 1.17 17.87
N ILE A 27 -9.96 1.39 17.48
CA ILE A 27 -9.60 2.06 16.24
C ILE A 27 -9.82 1.04 15.11
N LYS A 28 -10.61 1.40 14.11
CA LYS A 28 -10.74 0.62 12.89
C LYS A 28 -9.45 0.72 12.08
N ILE A 29 -8.90 -0.41 11.66
CA ILE A 29 -7.72 -0.43 10.78
C ILE A 29 -8.10 -1.04 9.44
N ASP A 30 -7.88 -0.28 8.36
CA ASP A 30 -8.11 -0.73 7.00
C ASP A 30 -6.78 -0.98 6.31
N LEU A 31 -6.67 -2.12 5.64
CA LEU A 31 -5.51 -2.48 4.83
C LEU A 31 -5.81 -2.25 3.36
N ILE A 32 -5.01 -1.42 2.71
CA ILE A 32 -5.11 -1.13 1.28
C ILE A 32 -3.93 -1.79 0.57
N THR A 33 -4.18 -2.92 -0.06
CA THR A 33 -3.16 -3.76 -0.71
C THR A 33 -3.31 -3.80 -2.23
N GLY A 34 -2.35 -4.40 -2.90
CA GLY A 34 -2.25 -4.48 -4.35
C GLY A 34 -0.82 -4.27 -4.81
N PHE A 35 -0.51 -4.64 -6.04
CA PHE A 35 0.84 -4.49 -6.58
C PHE A 35 1.31 -3.03 -6.61
N LEU A 36 2.62 -2.85 -6.63
CA LEU A 36 3.21 -1.54 -6.78
C LEU A 36 2.74 -0.92 -8.12
N GLY A 37 2.31 0.34 -8.07
CA GLY A 37 1.77 1.03 -9.23
C GLY A 37 0.30 0.76 -9.53
N SER A 38 -0.40 -0.10 -8.79
CA SER A 38 -1.84 -0.32 -8.97
C SER A 38 -2.72 0.87 -8.57
N GLY A 39 -2.14 1.96 -8.05
CA GLY A 39 -2.88 3.16 -7.66
C GLY A 39 -3.29 3.23 -6.20
N LYS A 40 -2.72 2.42 -5.31
CA LYS A 40 -3.05 2.40 -3.87
C LYS A 40 -3.09 3.78 -3.23
N THR A 41 -2.01 4.55 -3.33
CA THR A 41 -1.89 5.89 -2.76
C THR A 41 -2.93 6.86 -3.31
N THR A 42 -3.22 6.80 -4.63
CA THR A 42 -4.29 7.59 -5.26
C THR A 42 -5.66 7.25 -4.67
N PHE A 43 -5.93 5.97 -4.45
CA PHE A 43 -7.17 5.53 -3.80
C PHE A 43 -7.22 5.97 -2.34
N ILE A 44 -6.12 5.79 -1.58
CA ILE A 44 -6.03 6.23 -0.18
C ILE A 44 -6.40 7.71 -0.06
N LYS A 45 -5.87 8.56 -0.93
CA LYS A 45 -6.20 9.99 -0.95
C LYS A 45 -7.71 10.24 -1.08
N LYS A 46 -8.37 9.58 -2.02
CA LYS A 46 -9.82 9.70 -2.23
C LYS A 46 -10.62 9.16 -1.03
N TYR A 47 -10.24 7.99 -0.55
CA TYR A 47 -10.90 7.35 0.58
C TYR A 47 -10.71 8.15 1.87
N ALA A 48 -9.50 8.63 2.15
CA ALA A 48 -9.22 9.51 3.27
C ALA A 48 -10.02 10.82 3.18
N THR A 49 -10.09 11.44 2.01
CA THR A 49 -10.91 12.64 1.78
C THR A 49 -12.38 12.38 2.13
N TYR A 50 -12.92 11.26 1.68
CA TYR A 50 -14.29 10.87 2.03
C TYR A 50 -14.48 10.70 3.54
N LEU A 51 -13.56 10.00 4.23
CA LEU A 51 -13.62 9.78 5.69
C LEU A 51 -13.54 11.09 6.47
N LEU A 52 -12.68 12.02 6.05
CA LEU A 52 -12.58 13.36 6.63
C LEU A 52 -13.88 14.16 6.48
N GLN A 53 -14.55 14.05 5.32
CA GLN A 53 -15.86 14.66 5.11
C GLN A 53 -16.96 14.07 6.01
N GLN A 54 -16.78 12.83 6.47
CA GLN A 54 -17.65 12.23 7.48
C GLN A 54 -17.28 12.65 8.93
N GLY A 55 -16.30 13.53 9.11
CA GLY A 55 -15.85 14.04 10.41
C GLY A 55 -14.97 13.07 11.19
N MET A 56 -14.35 12.11 10.53
CA MET A 56 -13.46 11.13 11.18
C MET A 56 -12.05 11.70 11.35
N ASN A 57 -11.39 11.29 12.45
CA ASN A 57 -9.97 11.49 12.70
C ASN A 57 -9.20 10.30 12.16
N ILE A 58 -8.32 10.50 11.19
CA ILE A 58 -7.64 9.39 10.51
C ILE A 58 -6.13 9.48 10.60
N GLY A 59 -5.48 8.32 10.72
CA GLY A 59 -4.07 8.15 10.53
C GLY A 59 -3.81 7.36 9.24
N ILE A 60 -2.82 7.77 8.45
CA ILE A 60 -2.33 7.00 7.31
C ILE A 60 -0.97 6.44 7.70
N LEU A 61 -0.76 5.15 7.54
CA LEU A 61 0.51 4.48 7.78
C LEU A 61 1.01 3.87 6.46
N GLU A 62 2.02 4.50 5.90
CA GLU A 62 2.74 3.95 4.76
C GLU A 62 3.88 3.06 5.23
N ASN A 63 3.90 1.87 4.68
CA ASN A 63 4.88 0.85 4.98
C ASN A 63 5.69 0.55 3.71
N ASP A 64 6.64 1.44 3.38
CA ASP A 64 7.47 1.32 2.19
C ASP A 64 8.93 0.98 2.56
N PHE A 65 9.49 0.02 1.82
CA PHE A 65 10.91 -0.31 1.92
C PHE A 65 11.81 0.73 1.22
N GLY A 66 11.24 1.65 0.46
CA GLY A 66 11.95 2.68 -0.28
C GLY A 66 12.61 3.74 0.61
N ALA A 67 13.77 4.22 0.17
CA ALA A 67 14.49 5.29 0.88
C ALA A 67 13.83 6.68 0.72
N VAL A 68 12.84 6.81 -0.17
CA VAL A 68 12.22 8.09 -0.55
C VAL A 68 10.71 7.94 -0.69
N ASN A 69 10.00 8.81 -0.01
CA ASN A 69 8.54 8.80 0.01
C ASN A 69 7.95 9.67 -1.09
N VAL A 70 7.71 9.07 -2.26
CA VAL A 70 7.00 9.71 -3.36
C VAL A 70 5.51 9.87 -3.02
N ASP A 71 4.97 8.94 -2.28
CA ASP A 71 3.55 8.86 -1.97
C ASP A 71 3.12 9.94 -0.97
N ALA A 72 4.01 10.32 -0.02
CA ALA A 72 3.75 11.45 0.88
C ALA A 72 3.48 12.78 0.16
N MET A 73 4.08 13.01 -0.99
CA MET A 73 3.80 14.21 -1.78
C MET A 73 2.37 14.22 -2.34
N LEU A 74 1.83 13.04 -2.66
CA LEU A 74 0.47 12.90 -3.17
C LEU A 74 -0.60 13.15 -2.10
N LEU A 75 -0.23 12.99 -0.83
CA LEU A 75 -1.13 13.10 0.32
C LEU A 75 -1.06 14.47 1.01
N GLN A 76 -0.08 15.32 0.67
CA GLN A 76 0.17 16.59 1.39
C GLN A 76 -1.05 17.49 1.54
N ASP A 77 -1.92 17.55 0.54
CA ASP A 77 -3.09 18.43 0.52
C ASP A 77 -4.23 17.98 1.43
N ILE A 78 -4.21 16.74 1.92
CA ILE A 78 -5.21 16.22 2.87
C ILE A 78 -4.69 16.16 4.31
N LEU A 79 -3.39 16.40 4.53
CA LEU A 79 -2.80 16.37 5.87
C LEU A 79 -3.18 17.61 6.68
N GLY A 80 -3.44 17.43 7.97
CA GLY A 80 -3.82 18.49 8.89
C GLY A 80 -4.24 17.94 10.25
N ASP A 81 -5.00 18.72 11.01
CA ASP A 81 -5.39 18.38 12.39
C ASP A 81 -6.17 17.06 12.53
N HIS A 82 -6.87 16.64 11.48
CA HIS A 82 -7.68 15.42 11.45
C HIS A 82 -7.13 14.31 10.54
N CYS A 83 -5.98 14.54 9.90
CA CYS A 83 -5.34 13.55 9.05
C CYS A 83 -3.82 13.63 9.20
N THR A 84 -3.19 12.58 9.69
CA THR A 84 -1.73 12.53 9.81
C THR A 84 -1.17 11.37 8.99
N LEU A 85 0.04 11.56 8.50
CA LEU A 85 0.80 10.54 7.79
C LEU A 85 1.97 10.09 8.66
N GLU A 86 2.06 8.80 8.87
CA GLU A 86 3.18 8.13 9.52
C GLU A 86 3.82 7.14 8.57
N MET A 87 5.11 6.92 8.74
CA MET A 87 5.89 6.08 7.84
C MET A 87 6.71 5.05 8.58
N VAL A 88 6.79 3.86 8.00
CA VAL A 88 7.78 2.85 8.36
C VAL A 88 8.80 2.79 7.25
N ALA A 89 9.90 3.48 7.41
CA ALA A 89 10.99 3.50 6.42
C ALA A 89 12.06 2.49 6.78
N GLY A 90 12.52 1.74 5.80
CA GLY A 90 13.71 0.89 5.84
C GLY A 90 13.73 -0.15 6.96
N GLY A 91 14.55 -1.13 6.80
CA GLY A 91 14.90 -2.16 7.79
C GLY A 91 16.10 -2.91 7.26
N CYS A 92 16.99 -3.38 8.15
CA CYS A 92 18.10 -4.25 7.72
C CYS A 92 17.62 -5.65 7.32
N ASP A 93 16.43 -6.05 7.82
CA ASP A 93 15.79 -7.33 7.58
C ASP A 93 14.27 -7.25 7.86
N ALA A 94 13.53 -8.31 7.53
CA ALA A 94 12.08 -8.43 7.74
C ALA A 94 11.69 -8.29 9.22
N ASP A 95 12.47 -8.87 10.15
CA ASP A 95 12.19 -8.79 11.58
C ASP A 95 12.30 -7.36 12.12
N CYS A 96 13.31 -6.62 11.68
CA CYS A 96 13.48 -5.22 12.02
C CYS A 96 12.31 -4.37 11.52
N HIS A 97 11.88 -4.63 10.29
CA HIS A 97 10.75 -3.97 9.67
C HIS A 97 9.42 -4.23 10.42
N ARG A 98 9.13 -5.50 10.75
CA ARG A 98 7.96 -5.90 11.54
C ARG A 98 7.93 -5.21 12.91
N ARG A 99 9.07 -5.11 13.60
CA ARG A 99 9.17 -4.42 14.90
C ARG A 99 8.87 -2.91 14.76
N ARG A 100 9.38 -2.26 13.72
CA ARG A 100 9.12 -0.85 13.45
C ARG A 100 7.65 -0.61 13.15
N PHE A 101 7.05 -1.45 12.31
CA PHE A 101 5.62 -1.40 11.99
C PHE A 101 4.77 -1.50 13.28
N LYS A 102 5.02 -2.52 14.11
CA LYS A 102 4.33 -2.68 15.40
C LYS A 102 4.52 -1.47 16.32
N THR A 103 5.76 -0.96 16.44
CA THR A 103 6.04 0.23 17.27
C THR A 103 5.27 1.46 16.78
N LYS A 104 5.16 1.64 15.46
CA LYS A 104 4.40 2.74 14.87
C LYS A 104 2.91 2.62 15.18
N LEU A 105 2.32 1.44 15.01
CA LEU A 105 0.92 1.19 15.38
C LEU A 105 0.67 1.43 16.87
N ILE A 106 1.61 1.05 17.77
CA ILE A 106 1.49 1.37 19.19
C ILE A 106 1.44 2.88 19.43
N ALA A 107 2.32 3.65 18.77
CA ALA A 107 2.32 5.10 18.89
C ALA A 107 1.01 5.72 18.34
N MET A 108 0.56 5.26 17.18
CA MET A 108 -0.69 5.72 16.56
C MET A 108 -1.93 5.37 17.39
N GLY A 109 -1.93 4.25 18.11
CA GLY A 109 -3.00 3.84 19.01
C GLY A 109 -3.27 4.83 20.15
N MET A 110 -2.29 5.70 20.45
CA MET A 110 -2.40 6.75 21.48
C MET A 110 -2.85 8.12 20.93
N CYS A 111 -3.02 8.25 19.61
CA CYS A 111 -3.31 9.53 18.97
C CYS A 111 -4.82 9.84 18.84
N GLY A 112 -5.70 8.91 19.22
CA GLY A 112 -7.15 9.15 19.23
C GLY A 112 -7.79 9.12 17.83
N TYR A 113 -7.24 8.34 16.90
CA TYR A 113 -7.85 8.14 15.59
C TYR A 113 -9.15 7.33 15.68
N ASP A 114 -10.09 7.64 14.80
CA ASP A 114 -11.28 6.81 14.57
C ASP A 114 -10.92 5.64 13.64
N ARG A 115 -9.99 5.90 12.70
CA ARG A 115 -9.55 4.92 11.70
C ARG A 115 -8.10 5.11 11.30
N VAL A 116 -7.42 4.01 11.05
CA VAL A 116 -6.06 3.98 10.49
C VAL A 116 -6.10 3.27 9.14
N LEU A 117 -5.55 3.93 8.11
CA LEU A 117 -5.39 3.37 6.77
C LEU A 117 -3.94 2.92 6.63
N VAL A 118 -3.73 1.65 6.32
CA VAL A 118 -2.39 1.08 6.14
C VAL A 118 -2.17 0.79 4.66
N GLU A 119 -1.12 1.37 4.09
CA GLU A 119 -0.58 1.00 2.79
C GLU A 119 0.67 0.16 2.99
N PRO A 120 0.60 -1.17 2.85
CA PRO A 120 1.81 -2.00 2.89
C PRO A 120 2.58 -1.90 1.59
N SER A 121 3.85 -2.33 1.60
CA SER A 121 4.59 -2.55 0.36
C SER A 121 3.84 -3.55 -0.54
N GLY A 122 4.05 -3.46 -1.86
CA GLY A 122 3.34 -4.32 -2.82
C GLY A 122 3.57 -5.83 -2.66
N ILE A 123 4.63 -6.22 -1.94
CA ILE A 123 5.01 -7.61 -1.64
C ILE A 123 4.69 -8.05 -0.21
N PHE A 124 3.90 -7.26 0.51
CA PHE A 124 3.60 -7.51 1.92
C PHE A 124 2.78 -8.79 2.15
N ASP A 125 3.21 -9.59 3.10
CA ASP A 125 2.48 -10.78 3.54
C ASP A 125 1.29 -10.37 4.42
N MET A 126 0.10 -10.72 3.98
CA MET A 126 -1.16 -10.41 4.68
C MET A 126 -1.22 -11.06 6.06
N ASP A 127 -0.67 -12.26 6.22
CA ASP A 127 -0.68 -12.99 7.49
C ASP A 127 0.14 -12.26 8.55
N GLU A 128 1.27 -11.65 8.18
CA GLU A 128 2.07 -10.85 9.11
C GLU A 128 1.32 -9.63 9.66
N PHE A 129 0.45 -9.04 8.85
CA PHE A 129 -0.41 -7.93 9.30
C PHE A 129 -1.41 -8.41 10.34
N PHE A 130 -2.11 -9.50 10.06
CA PHE A 130 -3.09 -10.03 11.00
C PHE A 130 -2.43 -10.51 12.29
N ASP A 131 -1.31 -11.22 12.20
CA ASP A 131 -0.55 -11.67 13.36
C ASP A 131 -0.09 -10.49 14.24
N ALA A 132 0.40 -9.41 13.63
CA ALA A 132 0.82 -8.23 14.37
C ALA A 132 -0.34 -7.60 15.15
N LEU A 133 -1.55 -7.55 14.58
CA LEU A 133 -2.73 -6.99 15.25
C LEU A 133 -3.27 -7.87 16.37
N HIS A 134 -3.06 -9.19 16.30
CA HIS A 134 -3.45 -10.12 17.37
C HIS A 134 -2.46 -10.12 18.55
N GLU A 135 -1.31 -9.46 18.42
CA GLU A 135 -0.36 -9.33 19.52
C GLU A 135 -0.68 -8.15 20.43
N SER A 136 -0.50 -8.35 21.76
CA SER A 136 -0.64 -7.27 22.75
C SER A 136 0.43 -6.18 22.53
N PRO A 137 0.08 -4.89 22.66
CA PRO A 137 -1.21 -4.31 23.08
C PRO A 137 -2.19 -4.03 21.93
N LEU A 138 -1.84 -4.31 20.68
CA LEU A 138 -2.62 -3.92 19.49
C LEU A 138 -3.99 -4.60 19.46
N ASP A 139 -4.08 -5.84 19.95
CA ASP A 139 -5.32 -6.61 20.10
C ASP A 139 -6.43 -5.92 20.92
N ARG A 140 -6.05 -4.94 21.73
CA ARG A 140 -6.98 -4.16 22.58
C ARG A 140 -7.33 -2.80 22.03
N TRP A 141 -6.54 -2.30 21.09
CA TRP A 141 -6.69 -0.96 20.56
C TRP A 141 -7.24 -0.93 19.16
N TYR A 142 -7.01 -1.99 18.40
CA TYR A 142 -7.39 -2.08 17.00
C TYR A 142 -8.38 -3.20 16.74
N GLU A 143 -9.29 -2.94 15.84
CA GLU A 143 -10.08 -3.97 15.17
C GLU A 143 -9.93 -3.84 13.66
N ILE A 144 -9.86 -4.96 12.97
CA ILE A 144 -9.75 -4.96 11.51
C ILE A 144 -11.08 -4.43 10.95
N GLY A 145 -10.98 -3.36 10.16
CA GLY A 145 -12.11 -2.77 9.46
C GLY A 145 -12.30 -3.45 8.11
N ASN A 146 -11.52 -3.02 7.13
CA ASN A 146 -11.63 -3.52 5.76
C ASN A 146 -10.27 -3.96 5.21
N VAL A 147 -10.29 -4.97 4.36
CA VAL A 147 -9.19 -5.29 3.46
C VAL A 147 -9.64 -4.92 2.04
N ILE A 148 -8.92 -3.99 1.46
CA ILE A 148 -9.21 -3.41 0.15
C ILE A 148 -8.06 -3.76 -0.78
N THR A 149 -8.32 -4.58 -1.78
CA THR A 149 -7.30 -4.97 -2.76
C THR A 149 -7.51 -4.21 -4.06
N ILE A 150 -6.45 -3.61 -4.56
CA ILE A 150 -6.46 -2.84 -5.81
C ILE A 150 -5.68 -3.60 -6.87
N VAL A 151 -6.34 -3.86 -7.98
CA VAL A 151 -5.77 -4.53 -9.16
C VAL A 151 -5.78 -3.55 -10.33
N ASP A 152 -4.64 -3.38 -10.99
CA ASP A 152 -4.57 -2.60 -12.21
C ASP A 152 -5.35 -3.31 -13.33
N ALA A 153 -6.27 -2.60 -14.00
CA ALA A 153 -7.04 -3.16 -15.11
C ALA A 153 -6.13 -3.58 -16.29
N ASP A 154 -4.94 -2.96 -16.39
CA ASP A 154 -3.91 -3.30 -17.38
C ASP A 154 -2.85 -4.28 -16.84
N LEU A 155 -3.18 -5.04 -15.80
CA LEU A 155 -2.27 -5.99 -15.18
C LEU A 155 -1.61 -6.89 -16.23
N GLU A 156 -0.29 -7.05 -16.09
CA GLU A 156 0.51 -8.01 -16.90
C GLU A 156 0.09 -9.45 -16.60
N GLN A 157 -0.30 -10.19 -17.62
CA GLN A 157 -0.85 -11.54 -17.48
C GLN A 157 0.20 -12.66 -17.58
N THR A 158 1.48 -12.30 -17.58
CA THR A 158 2.62 -13.25 -17.62
C THR A 158 3.40 -13.25 -16.31
N LEU A 159 2.72 -13.01 -15.18
CA LEU A 159 3.34 -12.99 -13.85
C LEU A 159 4.00 -14.33 -13.52
N SER A 160 5.07 -14.27 -12.73
CA SER A 160 5.69 -15.45 -12.11
C SER A 160 4.70 -16.16 -11.17
N GLU A 161 5.00 -17.39 -10.81
CA GLU A 161 4.20 -18.16 -9.86
C GLU A 161 4.12 -17.46 -8.49
N SER A 162 5.23 -16.90 -8.02
CA SER A 162 5.28 -16.14 -6.77
C SER A 162 4.41 -14.88 -6.80
N SER A 163 4.46 -14.11 -7.90
CA SER A 163 3.60 -12.92 -8.05
C SER A 163 2.13 -13.29 -8.21
N ARG A 164 1.81 -14.40 -8.89
CA ARG A 164 0.43 -14.90 -8.98
C ARG A 164 -0.09 -15.35 -7.62
N TYR A 165 0.74 -16.02 -6.82
CA TYR A 165 0.39 -16.40 -5.45
C TYR A 165 0.10 -15.16 -4.60
N LEU A 166 0.97 -14.13 -4.66
CA LEU A 166 0.78 -12.89 -3.94
C LEU A 166 -0.52 -12.19 -4.36
N LEU A 167 -0.79 -12.08 -5.66
CA LEU A 167 -2.06 -11.53 -6.17
C LEU A 167 -3.26 -12.28 -5.62
N ALA A 168 -3.24 -13.60 -5.72
CA ALA A 168 -4.33 -14.46 -5.26
C ALA A 168 -4.54 -14.36 -3.75
N SER A 169 -3.48 -14.33 -2.95
CA SER A 169 -3.55 -14.19 -1.49
C SER A 169 -4.15 -12.85 -1.06
N GLN A 170 -3.76 -11.76 -1.71
CA GLN A 170 -4.31 -10.43 -1.44
C GLN A 170 -5.79 -10.34 -1.79
N VAL A 171 -6.20 -10.88 -2.94
CA VAL A 171 -7.61 -10.87 -3.35
C VAL A 171 -8.46 -11.83 -2.51
N ALA A 172 -7.90 -12.96 -2.07
CA ALA A 172 -8.61 -13.95 -1.25
C ALA A 172 -9.10 -13.39 0.08
N GLN A 173 -8.37 -12.45 0.65
CA GLN A 173 -8.69 -11.84 1.95
C GLN A 173 -9.48 -10.53 1.80
N ALA A 174 -9.65 -10.03 0.58
CA ALA A 174 -10.30 -8.76 0.30
C ALA A 174 -11.81 -8.79 0.59
N GLY A 175 -12.29 -7.85 1.41
CA GLY A 175 -13.70 -7.49 1.47
C GLY A 175 -14.12 -6.65 0.27
N ALA A 176 -13.23 -5.78 -0.21
CA ALA A 176 -13.43 -4.98 -1.43
C ALA A 176 -12.30 -5.22 -2.44
N LEU A 177 -12.68 -5.45 -3.69
CA LEU A 177 -11.78 -5.54 -4.85
C LEU A 177 -12.05 -4.38 -5.79
N LEU A 178 -11.04 -3.56 -6.05
CA LEU A 178 -11.14 -2.39 -6.91
C LEU A 178 -10.22 -2.54 -8.12
N TYR A 179 -10.77 -2.33 -9.31
CA TYR A 179 -9.97 -2.22 -10.53
C TYR A 179 -9.64 -0.76 -10.80
N SER A 180 -8.34 -0.46 -10.88
CA SER A 180 -7.84 0.86 -11.24
C SER A 180 -7.65 0.99 -12.75
N HIS A 181 -7.49 2.22 -13.26
CA HIS A 181 -7.20 2.54 -14.66
C HIS A 181 -8.20 1.92 -15.67
N VAL A 182 -9.43 1.62 -15.24
CA VAL A 182 -10.45 0.99 -16.11
C VAL A 182 -10.80 1.86 -17.32
N GLN A 183 -10.66 3.19 -17.24
CA GLN A 183 -10.87 4.12 -18.32
C GLN A 183 -9.74 4.10 -19.39
N GLU A 184 -8.62 3.46 -19.09
CA GLU A 184 -7.43 3.41 -19.95
C GLU A 184 -7.35 2.11 -20.75
N VAL A 185 -8.22 1.14 -20.46
CA VAL A 185 -8.22 -0.18 -21.11
C VAL A 185 -9.53 -0.45 -21.84
N SER A 186 -9.49 -1.38 -22.81
CA SER A 186 -10.72 -1.86 -23.44
C SER A 186 -11.51 -2.80 -22.52
N SER A 187 -12.81 -2.96 -22.79
CA SER A 187 -13.66 -3.89 -22.05
C SER A 187 -13.14 -5.33 -22.12
N GLU A 188 -12.57 -5.72 -23.27
CA GLU A 188 -11.98 -7.05 -23.48
C GLU A 188 -10.74 -7.25 -22.58
N LYS A 189 -9.89 -6.22 -22.46
CA LYS A 189 -8.71 -6.27 -21.58
C LYS A 189 -9.12 -6.37 -20.12
N LEU A 190 -10.11 -5.59 -19.67
CA LEU A 190 -10.64 -5.68 -18.31
C LEU A 190 -11.19 -7.09 -18.01
N ILE A 191 -11.98 -7.66 -18.93
CA ILE A 191 -12.49 -9.05 -18.80
C ILE A 191 -11.34 -10.03 -18.73
N SER A 192 -10.32 -9.88 -19.59
CA SER A 192 -9.13 -10.74 -19.57
C SER A 192 -8.38 -10.65 -18.24
N THR A 193 -8.20 -9.44 -17.70
CA THR A 193 -7.56 -9.24 -16.39
C THR A 193 -8.35 -9.88 -15.26
N LYS A 194 -9.68 -9.73 -15.26
CA LYS A 194 -10.55 -10.40 -14.28
C LYS A 194 -10.43 -11.93 -14.34
N ASN A 195 -10.43 -12.48 -15.55
CA ASN A 195 -10.24 -13.93 -15.75
C ASN A 195 -8.86 -14.39 -15.26
N TYR A 196 -7.82 -13.57 -15.47
CA TYR A 196 -6.47 -13.87 -15.01
C TYR A 196 -6.36 -13.84 -13.47
N VAL A 197 -6.99 -12.86 -12.80
CA VAL A 197 -7.12 -12.83 -11.34
C VAL A 197 -7.83 -14.09 -10.86
N ASP A 198 -8.93 -14.47 -11.53
CA ASP A 198 -9.70 -15.66 -11.21
C ASP A 198 -8.89 -16.95 -11.33
N GLN A 199 -8.11 -17.10 -12.40
CA GLN A 199 -7.23 -18.24 -12.60
C GLN A 199 -6.07 -18.27 -11.59
N SER A 200 -5.67 -17.11 -11.07
CA SER A 200 -4.59 -17.06 -10.06
C SER A 200 -4.97 -17.76 -8.76
N PHE A 201 -6.25 -17.91 -8.45
CA PHE A 201 -6.70 -18.67 -7.27
C PHE A 201 -6.39 -20.18 -7.32
N GLU A 202 -6.16 -20.74 -8.50
CA GLU A 202 -5.78 -22.16 -8.63
C GLU A 202 -4.49 -22.48 -7.85
N ILE A 203 -3.60 -21.48 -7.71
CA ILE A 203 -2.32 -21.63 -7.01
C ILE A 203 -2.49 -21.74 -5.48
N LEU A 204 -3.62 -21.26 -4.94
CA LEU A 204 -3.89 -21.34 -3.49
C LEU A 204 -4.43 -22.69 -3.06
N HIS A 205 -4.81 -23.56 -4.01
CA HIS A 205 -5.42 -24.87 -3.74
C HIS A 205 -6.58 -24.82 -2.74
N THR A 206 -7.38 -23.76 -2.77
CA THR A 206 -8.54 -23.58 -1.88
C THR A 206 -9.75 -24.36 -2.39
N GLU A 207 -10.50 -25.01 -1.48
CA GLU A 207 -11.74 -25.71 -1.84
C GLU A 207 -12.83 -24.75 -2.31
N LYS A 208 -12.83 -23.53 -1.81
CA LYS A 208 -13.83 -22.50 -2.13
C LYS A 208 -13.12 -21.22 -2.57
N LYS A 209 -13.47 -20.74 -3.77
CA LYS A 209 -12.99 -19.45 -4.28
C LYS A 209 -13.53 -18.32 -3.41
N PRO A 210 -12.64 -17.52 -2.79
CA PRO A 210 -13.05 -16.33 -2.07
C PRO A 210 -13.72 -15.34 -3.04
N THR A 211 -14.80 -14.71 -2.60
CA THR A 211 -15.48 -13.69 -3.41
C THR A 211 -15.58 -12.42 -2.60
N PRO A 212 -14.95 -11.32 -3.02
CA PRO A 212 -15.09 -10.02 -2.36
C PRO A 212 -16.55 -9.59 -2.25
N SER A 213 -16.91 -9.00 -1.11
CA SER A 213 -18.28 -8.52 -0.87
C SER A 213 -18.64 -7.34 -1.78
N VAL A 214 -17.63 -6.58 -2.19
CA VAL A 214 -17.75 -5.40 -3.05
C VAL A 214 -16.72 -5.49 -4.17
N THR A 215 -17.15 -5.26 -5.41
CA THR A 215 -16.25 -5.10 -6.57
C THR A 215 -16.56 -3.79 -7.27
N ILE A 216 -15.54 -2.97 -7.50
CA ILE A 216 -15.64 -1.67 -8.18
C ILE A 216 -14.83 -1.73 -9.48
N GLU A 217 -15.52 -1.44 -10.60
CA GLU A 217 -14.97 -1.48 -11.96
C GLU A 217 -15.29 -0.17 -12.70
N LYS A 218 -14.93 0.97 -12.12
CA LYS A 218 -15.19 2.29 -12.72
C LYS A 218 -14.04 3.25 -12.47
N ASN A 219 -13.98 4.31 -13.27
CA ASN A 219 -13.03 5.38 -13.01
C ASN A 219 -13.24 5.92 -11.58
N TRP A 220 -12.15 6.11 -10.87
CA TRP A 220 -12.21 6.58 -9.49
C TRP A 220 -12.68 8.04 -9.34
N ASP A 221 -12.65 8.83 -10.41
CA ASP A 221 -13.26 10.17 -10.42
C ASP A 221 -14.78 10.10 -10.40
N ASP A 222 -15.36 8.96 -10.80
CA ASP A 222 -16.81 8.70 -10.80
C ASP A 222 -17.28 7.95 -9.53
N LEU A 223 -16.40 7.77 -8.52
CA LEU A 223 -16.80 7.16 -7.25
C LEU A 223 -17.77 8.07 -6.51
N THR A 224 -18.87 7.47 -6.06
CA THR A 224 -19.93 8.13 -5.32
C THR A 224 -19.87 7.82 -3.82
N ASP A 225 -20.59 8.59 -3.02
CA ASP A 225 -20.78 8.30 -1.59
C ASP A 225 -21.32 6.88 -1.33
N ALA A 226 -22.14 6.36 -2.24
CA ALA A 226 -22.67 5.00 -2.13
C ALA A 226 -21.56 3.95 -2.30
N ASP A 227 -20.61 4.20 -3.21
CA ASP A 227 -19.45 3.31 -3.41
C ASP A 227 -18.54 3.30 -2.18
N PHE A 228 -18.23 4.49 -1.65
CA PHE A 228 -17.41 4.58 -0.43
C PHE A 228 -18.11 3.96 0.79
N LYS A 229 -19.43 4.08 0.93
CA LYS A 229 -20.19 3.40 1.98
C LYS A 229 -20.14 1.89 1.82
N ALA A 230 -20.24 1.38 0.60
CA ALA A 230 -20.11 -0.05 0.32
C ALA A 230 -18.70 -0.55 0.69
N ILE A 231 -17.65 0.17 0.28
CA ILE A 231 -16.26 -0.14 0.64
C ILE A 231 -16.08 -0.12 2.16
N LEU A 232 -16.60 0.91 2.85
CA LEU A 232 -16.48 1.09 4.30
C LEU A 232 -17.12 -0.05 5.10
N SER A 233 -18.07 -0.75 4.52
CA SER A 233 -18.79 -1.89 5.11
C SER A 233 -18.40 -3.24 4.55
N SER A 234 -17.38 -3.31 3.68
CA SER A 234 -17.00 -4.55 2.98
C SER A 234 -16.36 -5.60 3.90
N GLY A 235 -15.71 -5.16 4.99
CA GLY A 235 -15.00 -6.05 5.89
C GLY A 235 -13.77 -6.73 5.26
N TYR A 236 -13.53 -7.96 5.65
CA TYR A 236 -12.47 -8.82 5.11
C TYR A 236 -12.90 -10.29 5.17
N HIS A 237 -12.18 -11.14 4.46
CA HIS A 237 -12.38 -12.58 4.51
C HIS A 237 -11.20 -13.26 5.19
N SER A 238 -11.48 -14.19 6.10
CA SER A 238 -10.46 -15.13 6.54
C SER A 238 -10.34 -16.21 5.48
N ALA A 239 -9.20 -16.28 4.82
CA ALA A 239 -8.95 -17.27 3.78
C ALA A 239 -7.99 -18.34 4.33
N ASP A 240 -8.46 -19.59 4.35
CA ASP A 240 -7.63 -20.75 4.67
C ASP A 240 -6.96 -21.26 3.39
N TYR A 241 -5.65 -21.02 3.26
CA TYR A 241 -4.82 -21.59 2.20
C TYR A 241 -3.44 -21.96 2.73
N ALA A 242 -2.79 -22.93 2.09
CA ALA A 242 -1.44 -23.31 2.45
C ALA A 242 -0.45 -22.18 2.08
N LYS A 243 0.29 -21.69 3.07
CA LYS A 243 1.33 -20.70 2.82
C LYS A 243 2.44 -21.32 1.98
N LEU A 244 2.68 -20.74 0.81
CA LEU A 244 3.79 -21.12 -0.04
C LEU A 244 4.97 -20.17 0.24
N TRP A 245 6.17 -20.74 0.34
CA TRP A 245 7.40 -19.99 0.51
C TRP A 245 8.08 -19.84 -0.84
N PHE A 246 8.30 -18.60 -1.27
CA PHE A 246 9.01 -18.29 -2.50
C PHE A 246 10.32 -17.57 -2.21
N ASP A 247 11.25 -17.63 -3.15
CA ASP A 247 12.46 -16.81 -3.12
C ASP A 247 12.09 -15.36 -3.49
N ASP A 248 12.22 -14.44 -2.54
CA ASP A 248 11.85 -13.03 -2.69
C ASP A 248 12.49 -12.35 -3.92
N LYS A 249 13.65 -12.87 -4.39
CA LYS A 249 14.38 -12.31 -5.53
C LYS A 249 13.68 -12.43 -6.88
N LYS A 250 12.64 -13.26 -6.99
CA LYS A 250 11.85 -13.46 -8.24
C LYS A 250 10.45 -12.90 -8.16
N THR A 251 10.12 -12.26 -7.04
CA THR A 251 8.82 -11.65 -6.81
C THR A 251 8.79 -10.26 -7.43
N TYR A 252 7.61 -9.72 -7.53
CA TYR A 252 7.35 -8.35 -7.97
C TYR A 252 8.11 -7.36 -7.07
N ASP A 253 9.02 -6.57 -7.65
CA ASP A 253 9.96 -5.73 -6.91
C ASP A 253 10.11 -4.35 -7.57
N SER A 254 10.85 -3.46 -6.93
CA SER A 254 11.14 -2.13 -7.42
C SER A 254 12.57 -1.70 -7.14
N LEU A 255 13.14 -0.96 -8.10
CA LEU A 255 14.42 -0.29 -7.95
C LEU A 255 14.23 1.23 -8.05
N TYR A 256 14.96 1.95 -7.23
CA TYR A 256 14.86 3.40 -7.08
C TYR A 256 16.14 4.07 -7.61
N PHE A 257 15.98 5.07 -8.47
CA PHE A 257 17.06 5.87 -9.04
C PHE A 257 16.81 7.33 -8.73
N MET A 258 17.77 7.96 -8.05
CA MET A 258 17.60 9.31 -7.49
C MET A 258 18.62 10.27 -8.07
N ASN A 259 18.23 11.56 -8.13
CA ASN A 259 19.11 12.67 -8.48
C ASN A 259 19.84 12.46 -9.82
N MET A 260 19.13 11.89 -10.80
CA MET A 260 19.63 11.73 -12.16
C MET A 260 19.49 13.06 -12.91
N ASP A 261 20.31 13.26 -13.95
CA ASP A 261 20.25 14.44 -14.82
C ASP A 261 20.04 13.98 -16.27
N PHE A 262 18.83 14.20 -16.78
CA PHE A 262 18.42 13.71 -18.08
C PHE A 262 17.72 14.81 -18.89
N THR A 263 17.83 14.73 -20.23
CA THR A 263 16.86 15.39 -21.12
C THR A 263 15.61 14.52 -21.26
N GLU A 264 14.49 15.11 -21.65
CA GLU A 264 13.24 14.39 -21.84
C GLU A 264 13.39 13.29 -22.92
N GLU A 265 14.06 13.60 -24.04
CA GLU A 265 14.28 12.67 -25.14
C GLU A 265 15.09 11.46 -24.68
N PHE A 266 16.21 11.69 -23.97
CA PHE A 266 17.05 10.61 -23.45
C PHE A 266 16.28 9.73 -22.47
N LEU A 267 15.50 10.35 -21.57
CA LEU A 267 14.71 9.62 -20.58
C LEU A 267 13.67 8.72 -21.26
N LYS A 268 12.96 9.24 -22.26
CA LYS A 268 11.98 8.47 -23.03
C LYS A 268 12.64 7.27 -23.73
N GLU A 269 13.71 7.51 -24.50
CA GLU A 269 14.41 6.44 -25.23
C GLU A 269 15.01 5.38 -24.28
N SER A 270 15.59 5.81 -23.16
CA SER A 270 16.20 4.88 -22.21
C SER A 270 15.16 4.05 -21.49
N CYS A 271 14.03 4.61 -21.11
CA CYS A 271 12.92 3.86 -20.53
C CYS A 271 12.39 2.78 -21.49
N GLU A 272 12.19 3.11 -22.76
CA GLU A 272 11.77 2.14 -23.78
C GLU A 272 12.79 1.00 -23.94
N LYS A 273 14.08 1.32 -23.91
CA LYS A 273 15.15 0.30 -23.98
C LYS A 273 15.15 -0.60 -22.75
N ILE A 274 15.07 -0.02 -21.55
CA ILE A 274 15.05 -0.78 -20.28
C ILE A 274 13.83 -1.71 -20.22
N LEU A 275 12.66 -1.25 -20.63
CA LEU A 275 11.44 -2.06 -20.67
C LEU A 275 11.59 -3.29 -21.60
N ASN A 276 12.35 -3.18 -22.68
CA ASN A 276 12.48 -4.22 -23.70
C ASN A 276 13.77 -5.04 -23.59
N ASP A 277 14.67 -4.70 -22.66
CA ASP A 277 15.93 -5.44 -22.47
C ASP A 277 15.81 -6.55 -21.42
N PRO A 278 15.82 -7.83 -21.80
CA PRO A 278 15.77 -8.94 -20.84
C PRO A 278 16.91 -8.95 -19.82
N ALA A 279 18.05 -8.28 -20.11
CA ALA A 279 19.16 -8.15 -19.15
C ALA A 279 18.79 -7.28 -17.95
N CYS A 280 17.80 -6.38 -18.08
CA CYS A 280 17.27 -5.56 -17.01
C CYS A 280 16.31 -6.31 -16.06
N GLY A 281 15.94 -7.55 -16.40
CA GLY A 281 14.87 -8.30 -15.79
C GLY A 281 13.55 -8.13 -16.55
N LYS A 282 12.46 -8.58 -15.97
CA LYS A 282 11.14 -8.40 -16.56
C LYS A 282 10.52 -7.09 -16.04
N VAL A 283 10.85 -6.00 -16.70
CA VAL A 283 10.37 -4.67 -16.34
C VAL A 283 8.93 -4.49 -16.84
N PHE A 284 8.01 -4.11 -15.96
CA PHE A 284 6.60 -3.88 -16.30
C PHE A 284 6.27 -2.39 -16.45
N ARG A 285 6.90 -1.56 -15.63
CA ARG A 285 6.58 -0.14 -15.53
C ARG A 285 7.77 0.67 -15.03
N ILE A 286 7.92 1.87 -15.55
CA ILE A 286 8.84 2.88 -15.04
C ILE A 286 8.02 4.12 -14.73
N LYS A 287 8.07 4.62 -13.49
CA LYS A 287 7.35 5.83 -13.07
C LYS A 287 8.23 6.72 -12.22
N GLY A 288 7.86 7.99 -12.10
CA GLY A 288 8.52 8.89 -11.18
C GLY A 288 8.43 10.36 -11.56
N PHE A 289 9.28 11.14 -10.93
CA PHE A 289 9.42 12.57 -11.17
C PHE A 289 10.87 12.88 -11.49
N GLN A 290 11.07 13.72 -12.48
CA GLN A 290 12.42 14.08 -12.93
C GLN A 290 12.54 15.59 -13.12
N LYS A 291 13.65 16.13 -12.62
CA LYS A 291 14.09 17.47 -13.00
C LYS A 291 14.91 17.33 -14.28
N LEU A 292 14.51 18.02 -15.31
CA LEU A 292 15.24 18.00 -16.59
C LEU A 292 16.43 18.94 -16.56
N SER A 293 17.36 18.77 -17.49
CA SER A 293 18.58 19.60 -17.61
C SER A 293 18.28 21.09 -17.85
N ASP A 294 17.11 21.43 -18.36
CA ASP A 294 16.64 22.82 -18.53
C ASP A 294 16.02 23.41 -17.25
N GLY A 295 15.93 22.62 -16.18
CA GLY A 295 15.38 23.00 -14.88
C GLY A 295 13.87 22.80 -14.74
N SER A 296 13.16 22.38 -15.79
CA SER A 296 11.74 22.03 -15.73
C SER A 296 11.52 20.70 -15.00
N TRP A 297 10.30 20.47 -14.53
CA TRP A 297 9.94 19.22 -13.86
C TRP A 297 8.88 18.47 -14.65
N ILE A 298 9.04 17.16 -14.72
CA ILE A 298 8.09 16.25 -15.34
C ILE A 298 7.71 15.11 -14.40
N SER A 299 6.49 14.61 -14.57
CA SER A 299 6.09 13.28 -14.13
C SER A 299 6.17 12.32 -15.30
N LEU A 300 6.64 11.11 -15.05
CA LEU A 300 6.83 10.05 -16.02
C LEU A 300 6.04 8.81 -15.60
N ASN A 301 5.37 8.18 -16.57
CA ASN A 301 4.75 6.88 -16.42
C ASN A 301 4.86 6.12 -17.74
N VAL A 302 5.70 5.09 -17.77
CA VAL A 302 6.00 4.30 -18.98
C VAL A 302 5.69 2.84 -18.72
N THR A 303 4.92 2.24 -19.62
CA THR A 303 4.64 0.80 -19.70
C THR A 303 4.97 0.30 -21.11
N HIS A 304 4.87 -1.00 -21.38
CA HIS A 304 5.01 -1.54 -22.73
C HIS A 304 3.98 -0.99 -23.74
N GLN A 305 2.88 -0.42 -23.24
CA GLN A 305 1.76 0.02 -24.08
C GLN A 305 1.67 1.55 -24.17
N LYS A 306 2.21 2.28 -23.19
CA LYS A 306 1.97 3.71 -23.04
C LYS A 306 3.18 4.42 -22.44
N THR A 307 3.51 5.57 -23.01
CA THR A 307 4.46 6.53 -22.45
C THR A 307 3.74 7.84 -22.16
N GLU A 308 3.64 8.19 -20.89
CA GLU A 308 3.05 9.45 -20.43
C GLU A 308 4.13 10.30 -19.77
N ILE A 309 4.29 11.50 -20.27
CA ILE A 309 5.14 12.54 -19.70
C ILE A 309 4.29 13.79 -19.55
N GLN A 310 4.23 14.34 -18.35
CA GLN A 310 3.44 15.53 -18.06
C GLN A 310 4.29 16.54 -17.28
N PRO A 311 4.25 17.84 -17.62
CA PRO A 311 4.90 18.87 -16.84
C PRO A 311 4.25 18.99 -15.47
N ILE A 312 5.07 19.18 -14.43
CA ILE A 312 4.62 19.44 -13.07
C ILE A 312 5.35 20.66 -12.50
N PRO A 313 4.78 21.36 -11.49
CA PRO A 313 5.40 22.58 -10.95
C PRO A 313 6.72 22.32 -10.23
N ASN A 314 6.82 21.24 -9.49
CA ASN A 314 7.99 20.79 -8.73
C ASN A 314 7.86 19.32 -8.38
N GLY A 315 8.94 18.71 -7.86
CA GLY A 315 8.93 17.30 -7.45
C GLY A 315 10.24 16.95 -6.73
N GLN A 316 10.40 15.67 -6.46
CA GLN A 316 11.66 15.08 -6.06
C GLN A 316 12.18 14.21 -7.19
N ALA A 317 13.43 14.38 -7.61
CA ALA A 317 14.03 13.64 -8.70
C ALA A 317 14.21 12.16 -8.32
N ILE A 318 13.23 11.33 -8.69
CA ILE A 318 13.19 9.90 -8.43
C ILE A 318 12.51 9.17 -9.57
N LEU A 319 13.15 8.11 -10.06
CA LEU A 319 12.60 7.15 -10.99
C LEU A 319 12.49 5.79 -10.32
N ILE A 320 11.39 5.11 -10.52
CA ILE A 320 11.09 3.82 -9.95
C ILE A 320 10.88 2.83 -11.09
N VAL A 321 11.72 1.81 -11.14
CA VAL A 321 11.58 0.68 -12.09
C VAL A 321 10.89 -0.46 -11.36
N ILE A 322 9.82 -0.97 -11.93
CA ILE A 322 8.93 -1.96 -11.34
C ILE A 322 8.91 -3.21 -12.23
N GLY A 323 9.10 -4.39 -11.62
CA GLY A 323 9.13 -5.64 -12.40
C GLY A 323 9.47 -6.87 -11.58
N GLU A 324 9.83 -7.95 -12.24
CA GLU A 324 10.27 -9.21 -11.65
C GLU A 324 11.72 -9.50 -12.02
N GLY A 325 12.52 -9.97 -11.04
CA GLY A 325 13.91 -10.32 -11.27
C GLY A 325 14.75 -9.16 -11.80
N LEU A 326 14.50 -7.95 -11.31
CA LEU A 326 15.17 -6.74 -11.76
C LEU A 326 16.68 -6.81 -11.54
N ASN A 327 17.44 -6.35 -12.54
CA ASN A 327 18.90 -6.27 -12.50
C ASN A 327 19.36 -4.81 -12.45
N GLN A 328 19.67 -4.35 -11.26
CA GLN A 328 20.10 -2.98 -11.02
C GLN A 328 21.33 -2.61 -11.87
N ALA A 329 22.34 -3.47 -11.95
CA ALA A 329 23.56 -3.18 -12.69
C ALA A 329 23.30 -2.97 -14.19
N SER A 330 22.37 -3.72 -14.78
CA SER A 330 21.99 -3.56 -16.18
C SER A 330 21.23 -2.25 -16.41
N ILE A 331 20.34 -1.88 -15.50
CA ILE A 331 19.59 -0.61 -15.57
C ILE A 331 20.53 0.58 -15.35
N GLU A 332 21.47 0.49 -14.41
CA GLU A 332 22.54 1.47 -14.22
C GLU A 332 23.43 1.63 -15.45
N GLY A 333 23.54 0.59 -16.29
CA GLY A 333 24.21 0.67 -17.58
C GLY A 333 23.56 1.67 -18.55
N TYR A 334 22.26 1.88 -18.45
CA TYR A 334 21.51 2.89 -19.23
C TYR A 334 21.54 4.28 -18.61
N TRP A 335 21.34 4.35 -17.31
CA TRP A 335 21.12 5.62 -16.60
C TRP A 335 22.32 6.13 -15.82
N GLY A 336 23.34 5.30 -15.63
CA GLY A 336 24.42 5.57 -14.68
C GLY A 336 24.04 5.18 -13.25
N LYS A 337 25.00 5.30 -12.35
CA LYS A 337 24.77 5.05 -10.93
C LYS A 337 23.97 6.17 -10.32
N SER A 338 23.00 5.81 -9.47
CA SER A 338 22.24 6.77 -8.67
C SER A 338 23.21 7.60 -7.81
N ASN A 339 23.06 8.91 -7.83
CA ASN A 339 23.79 9.80 -6.95
C ASN A 339 23.03 9.86 -5.61
N ILE A 340 23.40 8.97 -4.69
CA ILE A 340 22.86 8.93 -3.31
C ILE A 340 23.57 9.96 -2.44
#